data_f3f692e4922086f12cd8eaa18e83a4aa
#
_entry.id   f3f692e4922086f12cd8eaa18e83a4aa
#
_cell.length_a   1.000
_cell.length_b   1.000
_cell.length_c   1.000
_cell.angle_alpha   90.00
_cell.angle_beta   90.00
_cell.angle_gamma   90.00
#
_symmetry.space_group_name_H-M   'P 1'
#
loop_
_entity.id
_entity.type
_entity.pdbx_description
1 polymer ?
#
loop_
_entity_poly.entity_id
_entity_poly.type
_entity_poly.pdbx_seq_one_letter_code
_entity_poly.pdbx_strand_id
1 'polypeptide(L)'
;SEVLNLSQLKGYTTGGTLHFIINNQIGFTTDPSEARSSRYCTDVAKMIEAPIFHVNGDDPLAMVYVTEMALDYRQEFGEDVVIDMYCYRRHGHNETDEPTFTQPLLYERISKHPLVSESLCEKLIEEGELEETEAKLIKNKYQKTLDAAFNRTKKEETEIADGKSEKFHGSDAIFQPPYSFRPVKTGVRKEALEKVVKALTSYPDDLKLNPKIIRLLGNRR
;
A
#
# COMPACT_ATOMS: atom_id res chain seq x y z
N SER A 1 -6.79 11.59 8.89
CA SER A 1 -6.52 12.27 10.18
C SER A 1 -7.06 11.50 11.38
N GLU A 2 -8.31 11.01 11.34
CA GLU A 2 -8.92 10.30 12.48
C GLU A 2 -8.17 9.03 12.83
N VAL A 3 -7.82 8.20 11.85
CA VAL A 3 -7.04 6.96 12.07
C VAL A 3 -5.65 7.27 12.65
N LEU A 4 -4.98 8.32 12.19
CA LEU A 4 -3.69 8.75 12.74
C LEU A 4 -3.81 9.11 14.22
N ASN A 5 -4.88 9.80 14.64
CA ASN A 5 -5.09 10.13 16.07
C ASN A 5 -5.28 8.90 16.98
N LEU A 6 -5.58 7.73 16.41
CA LEU A 6 -5.72 6.49 17.18
C LEU A 6 -4.40 5.71 17.31
N SER A 7 -3.39 6.01 16.48
CA SER A 7 -2.18 5.18 16.30
C SER A 7 -1.37 4.93 17.59
N GLN A 8 -1.38 5.89 18.53
CA GLN A 8 -0.63 5.83 19.78
C GLN A 8 -1.52 5.48 21.00
N LEU A 9 -2.83 5.29 20.80
CA LEU A 9 -3.73 4.98 21.91
C LEU A 9 -3.56 3.54 22.38
N LYS A 10 -3.62 3.35 23.70
CA LYS A 10 -3.57 2.02 24.33
C LYS A 10 -4.70 1.13 23.78
N GLY A 11 -4.33 -0.01 23.20
CA GLY A 11 -5.26 -0.95 22.57
C GLY A 11 -5.40 -0.78 21.07
N TYR A 12 -4.83 0.28 20.46
CA TYR A 12 -4.79 0.52 19.01
C TYR A 12 -3.38 0.45 18.42
N THR A 13 -2.38 0.14 19.24
CA THR A 13 -0.99 0.03 18.81
C THR A 13 -0.78 -1.15 17.87
N THR A 14 -0.12 -0.88 16.74
CA THR A 14 0.21 -1.87 15.69
C THR A 14 1.71 -2.15 15.59
N GLY A 15 2.51 -1.54 16.46
CA GLY A 15 3.97 -1.56 16.35
C GLY A 15 4.51 -0.61 15.28
N GLY A 16 3.77 0.47 15.03
CA GLY A 16 4.10 1.49 14.04
C GLY A 16 3.73 1.10 12.60
N THR A 17 3.46 2.11 11.80
CA THR A 17 3.15 1.97 10.36
C THR A 17 4.12 2.81 9.55
N LEU A 18 4.72 2.22 8.53
CA LEU A 18 5.46 2.96 7.51
C LEU A 18 4.49 3.42 6.43
N HIS A 19 4.22 4.73 6.40
CA HIS A 19 3.35 5.36 5.40
C HIS A 19 4.16 5.83 4.21
N PHE A 20 3.99 5.20 3.07
CA PHE A 20 4.68 5.55 1.84
C PHE A 20 3.75 6.36 0.93
N ILE A 21 4.02 7.64 0.77
CA ILE A 21 3.20 8.56 -0.02
C ILE A 21 3.86 8.78 -1.39
N ILE A 22 3.24 8.26 -2.43
CA ILE A 22 3.62 8.53 -3.82
C ILE A 22 3.04 9.89 -4.22
N ASN A 23 3.79 10.95 -3.94
CA ASN A 23 3.36 12.32 -4.17
C ASN A 23 3.64 12.73 -5.61
N ASN A 24 2.74 12.42 -6.52
CA ASN A 24 2.86 12.76 -7.93
C ASN A 24 2.42 14.21 -8.25
N GLN A 25 2.14 15.01 -7.24
CA GLN A 25 1.88 16.46 -7.30
C GLN A 25 0.63 16.85 -8.10
N ILE A 26 -0.28 15.93 -8.36
CA ILE A 26 -1.56 16.21 -9.03
C ILE A 26 -2.65 15.25 -8.57
N GLY A 27 -3.86 15.76 -8.37
CA GLY A 27 -5.05 14.96 -8.04
C GLY A 27 -6.07 14.98 -9.17
N PHE A 28 -6.08 14.02 -10.07
CA PHE A 28 -6.77 14.05 -11.36
C PHE A 28 -6.33 15.29 -12.18
N THR A 29 -7.03 16.42 -12.04
CA THR A 29 -6.70 17.72 -12.68
C THR A 29 -6.39 18.82 -11.66
N THR A 30 -6.38 18.49 -10.35
CA THR A 30 -6.24 19.48 -9.27
C THR A 30 -4.78 19.63 -8.87
N ASP A 31 -4.28 20.85 -8.94
CA ASP A 31 -2.94 21.20 -8.50
C ASP A 31 -2.81 21.24 -6.97
N PRO A 32 -1.60 21.07 -6.39
CA PRO A 32 -1.38 21.09 -4.95
C PRO A 32 -1.90 22.35 -4.26
N SER A 33 -1.79 23.51 -4.90
CA SER A 33 -2.26 24.79 -4.38
C SER A 33 -3.78 24.89 -4.24
N GLU A 34 -4.51 24.08 -4.99
CA GLU A 34 -5.97 24.00 -4.95
C GLU A 34 -6.47 22.84 -4.11
N ALA A 35 -5.59 21.86 -3.84
CA ALA A 35 -5.95 20.62 -3.15
C ALA A 35 -5.85 20.70 -1.63
N ARG A 36 -5.00 21.58 -1.08
CA ARG A 36 -4.75 21.66 0.37
C ARG A 36 -4.22 23.02 0.78
N SER A 37 -4.47 23.38 2.05
CA SER A 37 -3.95 24.60 2.68
C SER A 37 -2.51 24.44 3.19
N SER A 38 -2.09 23.21 3.50
CA SER A 38 -0.74 22.92 3.99
C SER A 38 0.28 22.88 2.84
N ARG A 39 1.54 23.17 3.16
CA ARG A 39 2.64 23.09 2.18
C ARG A 39 2.85 21.67 1.66
N TYR A 40 2.86 20.68 2.56
CA TYR A 40 3.06 19.26 2.23
C TYR A 40 1.77 18.46 2.41
N CYS A 41 1.55 17.47 1.57
CA CYS A 41 0.41 16.57 1.71
C CYS A 41 0.52 15.71 2.98
N THR A 42 1.72 15.53 3.49
CA THR A 42 2.06 14.76 4.69
C THR A 42 1.98 15.56 5.99
N ASP A 43 1.69 16.88 5.94
CA ASP A 43 1.59 17.72 7.15
C ASP A 43 0.55 17.21 8.16
N VAL A 44 -0.43 16.43 7.72
CA VAL A 44 -1.40 15.77 8.61
C VAL A 44 -0.74 14.83 9.61
N ALA A 45 0.41 14.24 9.29
CA ALA A 45 1.13 13.34 10.19
C ALA A 45 1.83 14.09 11.34
N LYS A 46 2.01 15.40 11.24
CA LYS A 46 2.53 16.24 12.34
C LYS A 46 1.61 16.25 13.56
N MET A 47 0.32 15.92 13.40
CA MET A 47 -0.62 15.84 14.51
C MET A 47 -0.23 14.77 15.55
N ILE A 48 0.46 13.74 15.11
CA ILE A 48 0.93 12.63 15.96
C ILE A 48 2.46 12.65 16.11
N GLU A 49 3.10 13.74 15.73
CA GLU A 49 4.56 13.94 15.80
C GLU A 49 5.37 12.87 15.05
N ALA A 50 4.76 12.19 14.08
CA ALA A 50 5.46 11.19 13.27
C ALA A 50 6.56 11.84 12.42
N PRO A 51 7.77 11.25 12.36
CA PRO A 51 8.83 11.69 11.46
C PRO A 51 8.37 11.64 10.00
N ILE A 52 8.75 12.66 9.22
CA ILE A 52 8.41 12.79 7.81
C ILE A 52 9.69 12.98 7.03
N PHE A 53 9.97 12.05 6.12
CA PHE A 53 11.08 12.12 5.18
C PHE A 53 10.57 12.60 3.83
N HIS A 54 11.07 13.72 3.35
CA HIS A 54 10.82 14.19 1.98
C HIS A 54 11.97 13.76 1.09
N VAL A 55 11.67 12.99 0.04
CA VAL A 55 12.70 12.44 -0.84
C VAL A 55 12.31 12.61 -2.31
N ASN A 56 13.32 12.88 -3.15
CA ASN A 56 13.14 12.98 -4.60
C ASN A 56 12.98 11.59 -5.20
N GLY A 57 11.84 11.34 -5.87
CA GLY A 57 11.57 10.08 -6.57
C GLY A 57 12.49 9.82 -7.77
N ASP A 58 13.21 10.83 -8.26
CA ASP A 58 14.23 10.67 -9.31
C ASP A 58 15.59 10.22 -8.76
N ASP A 59 15.73 10.06 -7.44
CA ASP A 59 16.92 9.52 -6.78
C ASP A 59 16.61 8.17 -6.09
N PRO A 60 16.71 7.04 -6.81
CA PRO A 60 16.41 5.72 -6.25
C PRO A 60 17.33 5.31 -5.10
N LEU A 61 18.60 5.79 -5.08
CA LEU A 61 19.55 5.48 -4.01
C LEU A 61 19.12 6.18 -2.70
N ALA A 62 18.75 7.45 -2.79
CA ALA A 62 18.20 8.18 -1.66
C ALA A 62 16.88 7.55 -1.17
N MET A 63 16.04 7.03 -2.09
CA MET A 63 14.82 6.31 -1.74
C MET A 63 15.09 5.05 -0.91
N VAL A 64 16.05 4.23 -1.33
CA VAL A 64 16.44 3.02 -0.58
C VAL A 64 16.94 3.42 0.81
N TYR A 65 17.89 4.36 0.87
CA TYR A 65 18.47 4.83 2.13
C TYR A 65 17.41 5.36 3.12
N VAL A 66 16.49 6.21 2.65
CA VAL A 66 15.40 6.75 3.48
C VAL A 66 14.44 5.66 3.93
N THR A 67 14.18 4.67 3.06
CA THR A 67 13.30 3.55 3.39
C THR A 67 13.89 2.66 4.48
N GLU A 68 15.19 2.37 4.40
CA GLU A 68 15.92 1.64 5.46
C GLU A 68 15.87 2.40 6.79
N MET A 69 16.19 3.70 6.77
CA MET A 69 16.14 4.56 7.96
C MET A 69 14.71 4.60 8.57
N ALA A 70 13.68 4.72 7.74
CA ALA A 70 12.30 4.74 8.21
C ALA A 70 11.88 3.38 8.78
N LEU A 71 12.34 2.28 8.20
CA LEU A 71 12.09 0.94 8.70
C LEU A 71 12.77 0.72 10.05
N ASP A 72 14.03 1.13 10.19
CA ASP A 72 14.80 1.04 11.43
C ASP A 72 14.12 1.85 12.54
N TYR A 73 13.68 3.07 12.23
CA TYR A 73 12.92 3.90 13.18
C TYR A 73 11.65 3.18 13.65
N ARG A 74 10.85 2.68 12.71
CA ARG A 74 9.62 1.93 13.02
C ARG A 74 9.91 0.69 13.87
N GLN A 75 10.97 -0.05 13.58
CA GLN A 75 11.33 -1.27 14.30
C GLN A 75 11.85 -0.97 15.72
N GLU A 76 12.62 0.10 15.89
CA GLU A 76 13.20 0.49 17.17
C GLU A 76 12.15 1.09 18.12
N PHE A 77 11.32 2.00 17.62
CA PHE A 77 10.40 2.78 18.45
C PHE A 77 8.96 2.25 18.44
N GLY A 78 8.58 1.42 17.47
CA GLY A 78 7.20 0.93 17.34
C GLY A 78 6.20 2.05 16.98
N GLU A 79 6.67 3.13 16.37
CA GLU A 79 5.90 4.32 16.03
C GLU A 79 5.72 4.48 14.52
N ASP A 80 4.75 5.31 14.14
CA ASP A 80 4.49 5.64 12.74
C ASP A 80 5.59 6.51 12.17
N VAL A 81 5.90 6.30 10.88
CA VAL A 81 6.86 7.10 10.11
C VAL A 81 6.34 7.29 8.70
N VAL A 82 6.61 8.45 8.11
CA VAL A 82 6.08 8.84 6.80
C VAL A 82 7.22 9.10 5.83
N ILE A 83 7.12 8.53 4.63
CA ILE A 83 7.98 8.87 3.49
C ILE A 83 7.13 9.58 2.45
N ASP A 84 7.46 10.82 2.15
CA ASP A 84 6.87 11.64 1.10
C ASP A 84 7.79 11.62 -0.13
N MET A 85 7.52 10.70 -1.05
CA MET A 85 8.26 10.58 -2.30
C MET A 85 7.72 11.57 -3.32
N TYR A 86 8.47 12.65 -3.57
CA TYR A 86 8.16 13.61 -4.62
C TYR A 86 8.46 13.00 -5.98
N CYS A 87 7.41 12.84 -6.79
CA CYS A 87 7.49 12.33 -8.14
C CYS A 87 6.51 13.06 -9.07
N TYR A 88 6.28 12.54 -10.24
CA TYR A 88 5.30 13.06 -11.18
C TYR A 88 4.50 11.92 -11.83
N ARG A 89 3.29 12.21 -12.27
CA ARG A 89 2.45 11.28 -13.01
C ARG A 89 2.79 11.38 -14.50
N ARG A 90 3.40 10.34 -15.05
CA ARG A 90 3.85 10.34 -16.46
C ARG A 90 2.72 10.23 -17.46
N HIS A 91 1.70 9.48 -17.14
CA HIS A 91 0.52 9.25 -17.99
C HIS A 91 -0.72 9.92 -17.42
N GLY A 92 -1.87 9.81 -18.11
CA GLY A 92 -3.14 10.32 -17.61
C GLY A 92 -3.61 9.66 -16.31
N HIS A 93 -4.69 10.19 -15.75
CA HIS A 93 -5.29 9.66 -14.54
C HIS A 93 -5.80 8.21 -14.72
N ASN A 94 -6.29 7.91 -15.92
CA ASN A 94 -6.71 6.59 -16.35
C ASN A 94 -6.44 6.43 -17.85
N GLU A 95 -6.85 5.30 -18.44
CA GLU A 95 -6.57 4.93 -19.83
C GLU A 95 -7.25 5.84 -20.86
N THR A 96 -8.28 6.57 -20.47
CA THR A 96 -9.03 7.47 -21.35
C THR A 96 -8.71 8.95 -21.13
N ASP A 97 -7.92 9.28 -20.09
CA ASP A 97 -7.56 10.65 -19.77
C ASP A 97 -6.36 11.12 -20.62
N GLU A 98 -6.58 12.21 -21.37
CA GLU A 98 -5.50 12.92 -22.06
C GLU A 98 -5.09 14.16 -21.26
N PRO A 99 -4.03 14.05 -20.44
CA PRO A 99 -3.70 15.09 -19.46
C PRO A 99 -3.20 16.40 -20.06
N THR A 100 -2.79 16.39 -21.33
CA THR A 100 -2.36 17.62 -22.04
C THR A 100 -3.51 18.58 -22.30
N PHE A 101 -4.77 18.12 -22.21
CA PHE A 101 -5.94 18.98 -22.37
C PHE A 101 -6.12 19.94 -21.21
N THR A 102 -5.75 19.50 -19.99
CA THR A 102 -5.94 20.30 -18.77
C THR A 102 -4.63 20.87 -18.23
N GLN A 103 -3.50 20.15 -18.34
CA GLN A 103 -2.18 20.58 -17.88
C GLN A 103 -1.12 20.54 -18.99
N PRO A 104 -1.28 21.33 -20.08
CA PRO A 104 -0.37 21.25 -21.24
C PRO A 104 1.08 21.59 -20.90
N LEU A 105 1.31 22.62 -20.08
CA LEU A 105 2.66 23.07 -19.70
C LEU A 105 3.39 22.05 -18.81
N LEU A 106 2.65 21.44 -17.89
CA LEU A 106 3.19 20.40 -17.00
C LEU A 106 3.62 19.17 -17.83
N TYR A 107 2.74 18.71 -18.70
CA TYR A 107 3.00 17.50 -19.51
C TYR A 107 4.01 17.75 -20.65
N GLU A 108 4.16 18.98 -21.12
CA GLU A 108 5.28 19.34 -21.97
C GLU A 108 6.63 19.12 -21.27
N ARG A 109 6.74 19.51 -20.01
CA ARG A 109 7.96 19.27 -19.20
C ARG A 109 8.16 17.79 -18.92
N ILE A 110 7.10 17.08 -18.50
CA ILE A 110 7.15 15.65 -18.19
C ILE A 110 7.58 14.83 -19.42
N SER A 111 7.11 15.18 -20.62
CA SER A 111 7.49 14.46 -21.86
C SER A 111 8.98 14.55 -22.19
N LYS A 112 9.64 15.64 -21.76
CA LYS A 112 11.07 15.87 -21.95
C LYS A 112 11.93 15.36 -20.79
N HIS A 113 11.30 14.97 -19.67
CA HIS A 113 12.01 14.48 -18.51
C HIS A 113 12.46 13.02 -18.72
N PRO A 114 13.73 12.67 -18.47
CA PRO A 114 14.22 11.31 -18.65
C PRO A 114 13.53 10.32 -17.70
N LEU A 115 13.59 9.06 -18.03
CA LEU A 115 13.14 8.02 -17.09
C LEU A 115 14.13 7.89 -15.94
N VAL A 116 13.63 7.65 -14.74
CA VAL A 116 14.47 7.47 -13.53
C VAL A 116 15.55 6.41 -13.75
N SER A 117 15.18 5.29 -14.42
CA SER A 117 16.14 4.23 -14.74
C SER A 117 17.23 4.66 -15.73
N GLU A 118 16.94 5.59 -16.63
CA GLU A 118 17.91 6.15 -17.58
C GLU A 118 18.88 7.08 -16.84
N SER A 119 18.33 8.04 -16.08
CA SER A 119 19.14 8.99 -15.29
C SER A 119 20.05 8.29 -14.28
N LEU A 120 19.54 7.26 -13.59
CA LEU A 120 20.38 6.49 -12.66
C LEU A 120 21.46 5.72 -13.40
N CYS A 121 21.11 5.11 -14.55
CA CYS A 121 22.08 4.35 -15.35
C CYS A 121 23.21 5.25 -15.86
N GLU A 122 22.88 6.42 -16.40
CA GLU A 122 23.85 7.42 -16.86
C GLU A 122 24.79 7.85 -15.70
N LYS A 123 24.20 8.19 -14.54
CA LYS A 123 24.96 8.57 -13.35
C LYS A 123 25.95 7.48 -12.91
N LEU A 124 25.49 6.23 -12.81
CA LEU A 124 26.34 5.12 -12.37
C LEU A 124 27.47 4.81 -13.39
N ILE A 125 27.22 5.01 -14.68
CA ILE A 125 28.25 4.87 -15.72
C ILE A 125 29.27 6.00 -15.63
N GLU A 126 28.83 7.24 -15.45
CA GLU A 126 29.72 8.39 -15.26
C GLU A 126 30.60 8.27 -14.00
N GLU A 127 30.06 7.71 -12.92
CA GLU A 127 30.76 7.45 -11.67
C GLU A 127 31.69 6.21 -11.75
N GLY A 128 31.61 5.42 -12.85
CA GLY A 128 32.40 4.21 -13.03
C GLY A 128 31.93 3.00 -12.21
N GLU A 129 30.73 3.07 -11.66
CA GLU A 129 30.09 2.01 -10.85
C GLU A 129 29.35 0.98 -11.72
N LEU A 130 29.05 1.30 -12.99
CA LEU A 130 28.33 0.43 -13.91
C LEU A 130 28.90 0.54 -15.32
N GLU A 131 29.14 -0.61 -15.97
CA GLU A 131 29.50 -0.66 -17.37
C GLU A 131 28.29 -0.62 -18.28
N GLU A 132 28.38 0.06 -19.44
CA GLU A 132 27.27 0.12 -20.42
C GLU A 132 26.75 -1.26 -20.85
N THR A 133 27.66 -2.22 -20.99
CA THR A 133 27.35 -3.60 -21.36
C THR A 133 26.50 -4.29 -20.30
N GLU A 134 26.83 -4.06 -19.04
CA GLU A 134 26.11 -4.60 -17.89
C GLU A 134 24.72 -3.96 -17.75
N ALA A 135 24.63 -2.64 -17.92
CA ALA A 135 23.35 -1.93 -17.94
C ALA A 135 22.38 -2.51 -18.99
N LYS A 136 22.88 -2.76 -20.21
CA LYS A 136 22.11 -3.39 -21.27
C LYS A 136 21.67 -4.81 -20.93
N LEU A 137 22.53 -5.58 -20.27
CA LEU A 137 22.19 -6.95 -19.83
C LEU A 137 21.09 -6.95 -18.77
N ILE A 138 21.16 -6.07 -17.78
CA ILE A 138 20.14 -5.91 -16.73
C ILE A 138 18.80 -5.55 -17.35
N LYS A 139 18.76 -4.54 -18.23
CA LYS A 139 17.54 -4.11 -18.92
C LYS A 139 16.92 -5.25 -19.74
N ASN A 140 17.73 -5.96 -20.51
CA ASN A 140 17.26 -7.08 -21.33
C ASN A 140 16.76 -8.26 -20.49
N LYS A 141 17.42 -8.57 -19.39
CA LYS A 141 16.99 -9.63 -18.45
C LYS A 141 15.62 -9.30 -17.87
N TYR A 142 15.41 -8.06 -17.42
CA TYR A 142 14.14 -7.61 -16.88
C TYR A 142 13.02 -7.65 -17.92
N GLN A 143 13.30 -7.15 -19.14
CA GLN A 143 12.34 -7.19 -20.23
C GLN A 143 11.91 -8.63 -20.59
N LYS A 144 12.85 -9.56 -20.67
CA LYS A 144 12.55 -10.98 -20.89
C LYS A 144 11.66 -11.57 -19.79
N THR A 145 11.85 -11.15 -18.55
CA THR A 145 11.01 -11.59 -17.40
C THR A 145 9.57 -11.11 -17.57
N LEU A 146 9.38 -9.84 -17.95
CA LEU A 146 8.06 -9.27 -18.22
C LEU A 146 7.38 -9.93 -19.42
N ASP A 147 8.10 -10.14 -20.53
CA ASP A 147 7.58 -10.79 -21.72
C ASP A 147 7.15 -12.24 -21.44
N ALA A 148 7.94 -12.96 -20.63
CA ALA A 148 7.60 -14.32 -20.22
C ALA A 148 6.33 -14.36 -19.36
N ALA A 149 6.18 -13.43 -18.41
CA ALA A 149 4.99 -13.31 -17.57
C ALA A 149 3.75 -12.95 -18.42
N PHE A 150 3.89 -12.01 -19.33
CA PHE A 150 2.81 -11.61 -20.23
C PHE A 150 2.35 -12.73 -21.17
N ASN A 151 3.31 -13.46 -21.75
CA ASN A 151 2.99 -14.59 -22.62
C ASN A 151 2.33 -15.74 -21.86
N ARG A 152 2.70 -15.94 -20.58
CA ARG A 152 2.04 -16.92 -19.72
C ARG A 152 0.58 -16.57 -19.48
N THR A 153 0.27 -15.31 -19.11
CA THR A 153 -1.12 -14.86 -18.89
C THR A 153 -1.96 -14.99 -20.16
N LYS A 154 -1.43 -14.59 -21.32
CA LYS A 154 -2.15 -14.77 -22.58
C LYS A 154 -2.48 -16.23 -22.91
N LYS A 155 -1.55 -17.14 -22.61
CA LYS A 155 -1.78 -18.58 -22.80
C LYS A 155 -2.85 -19.10 -21.87
N GLU A 156 -2.80 -18.72 -20.59
CA GLU A 156 -3.81 -19.08 -19.59
C GLU A 156 -5.20 -18.55 -19.93
N GLU A 157 -5.31 -17.29 -20.41
CA GLU A 157 -6.57 -16.72 -20.90
C GLU A 157 -7.16 -17.52 -22.06
N THR A 158 -6.32 -17.96 -22.99
CA THR A 158 -6.75 -18.77 -24.13
C THR A 158 -7.23 -20.16 -23.67
N GLU A 159 -6.51 -20.79 -22.75
CA GLU A 159 -6.90 -22.11 -22.18
C GLU A 159 -8.22 -22.04 -21.41
N ILE A 160 -8.49 -20.93 -20.70
CA ILE A 160 -9.76 -20.67 -20.00
C ILE A 160 -10.89 -20.47 -21.02
N ALA A 161 -10.66 -19.64 -22.05
CA ALA A 161 -11.63 -19.37 -23.10
C ALA A 161 -12.02 -20.65 -23.88
N ASP A 162 -11.06 -21.57 -24.04
CA ASP A 162 -11.28 -22.88 -24.68
C ASP A 162 -11.90 -23.95 -23.72
N GLY A 163 -12.19 -23.59 -22.46
CA GLY A 163 -12.72 -24.52 -21.45
C GLY A 163 -11.74 -25.60 -21.01
N LYS A 164 -10.44 -25.45 -21.30
CA LYS A 164 -9.38 -26.42 -20.99
C LYS A 164 -8.79 -26.23 -19.58
N SER A 165 -9.04 -25.11 -18.94
CA SER A 165 -8.58 -24.82 -17.59
C SER A 165 -9.67 -24.13 -16.76
N GLU A 166 -9.97 -24.68 -15.60
CA GLU A 166 -10.84 -24.05 -14.58
C GLU A 166 -10.04 -23.21 -13.57
N LYS A 167 -8.71 -23.19 -13.69
CA LYS A 167 -7.84 -22.56 -12.68
C LYS A 167 -7.39 -21.17 -13.16
N PHE A 168 -8.04 -20.18 -12.63
CA PHE A 168 -7.50 -18.82 -12.63
C PHE A 168 -6.41 -18.74 -11.55
N HIS A 169 -5.13 -18.64 -11.95
CA HIS A 169 -4.01 -18.41 -11.04
C HIS A 169 -3.82 -16.92 -10.71
N GLY A 170 -4.91 -16.19 -10.45
CA GLY A 170 -4.86 -15.01 -9.62
C GLY A 170 -4.78 -15.45 -8.17
N SER A 171 -4.18 -14.70 -7.27
CA SER A 171 -4.09 -15.08 -5.86
C SER A 171 -5.46 -15.58 -5.38
N ASP A 172 -5.57 -16.87 -5.04
CA ASP A 172 -6.81 -17.52 -4.61
C ASP A 172 -7.51 -16.80 -3.45
N ALA A 173 -6.82 -15.87 -2.81
CA ALA A 173 -7.32 -15.02 -1.74
C ALA A 173 -8.31 -13.92 -2.19
N ILE A 174 -8.36 -13.57 -3.49
CA ILE A 174 -9.20 -12.47 -4.01
C ILE A 174 -10.42 -13.01 -4.77
N PHE A 175 -10.38 -14.24 -5.26
CA PHE A 175 -11.49 -14.84 -5.98
C PHE A 175 -12.45 -15.54 -5.01
N GLN A 176 -13.55 -14.88 -4.71
CA GLN A 176 -14.70 -15.58 -4.15
C GLN A 176 -15.31 -16.48 -5.25
N PRO A 177 -15.71 -17.73 -4.94
CA PRO A 177 -16.40 -18.57 -5.88
C PRO A 177 -17.66 -17.84 -6.38
N PRO A 178 -18.10 -18.08 -7.63
CA PRO A 178 -19.30 -17.46 -8.16
C PRO A 178 -20.46 -17.63 -7.20
N TYR A 179 -21.26 -16.57 -7.04
CA TYR A 179 -22.41 -16.58 -6.14
C TYR A 179 -23.31 -17.79 -6.39
N SER A 180 -23.66 -18.50 -5.34
CA SER A 180 -24.52 -19.67 -5.41
C SER A 180 -25.76 -19.48 -4.54
N PHE A 181 -26.93 -19.71 -5.09
CA PHE A 181 -28.19 -19.76 -4.33
C PHE A 181 -28.37 -21.05 -3.48
N ARG A 182 -27.38 -21.94 -3.48
CA ARG A 182 -27.44 -23.15 -2.65
C ARG A 182 -27.40 -22.74 -1.17
N PRO A 183 -28.29 -23.34 -0.35
CA PRO A 183 -28.26 -23.09 1.08
C PRO A 183 -26.90 -23.45 1.69
N VAL A 184 -26.30 -22.49 2.40
CA VAL A 184 -25.05 -22.73 3.14
C VAL A 184 -25.43 -23.13 4.58
N LYS A 185 -24.82 -24.21 5.07
CA LYS A 185 -25.02 -24.62 6.46
C LYS A 185 -24.32 -23.66 7.41
N THR A 186 -25.06 -22.73 8.00
CA THR A 186 -24.56 -21.72 8.95
C THR A 186 -24.75 -22.12 10.41
N GLY A 187 -25.37 -23.24 10.70
CA GLY A 187 -25.58 -23.71 12.06
C GLY A 187 -24.28 -24.03 12.79
N VAL A 188 -24.14 -23.54 14.01
CA VAL A 188 -23.02 -23.78 14.91
C VAL A 188 -23.43 -24.82 15.97
N ARG A 189 -22.52 -25.70 16.37
CA ARG A 189 -22.79 -26.70 17.43
C ARG A 189 -23.06 -26.02 18.76
N LYS A 190 -24.02 -26.54 19.50
CA LYS A 190 -24.43 -25.99 20.81
C LYS A 190 -23.27 -25.82 21.79
N GLU A 191 -22.37 -26.81 21.86
CA GLU A 191 -21.22 -26.80 22.75
C GLU A 191 -20.24 -25.67 22.42
N ALA A 192 -20.12 -25.29 21.14
CA ALA A 192 -19.30 -24.17 20.72
C ALA A 192 -19.93 -22.84 21.18
N LEU A 193 -21.24 -22.69 21.06
CA LEU A 193 -21.98 -21.52 21.53
C LEU A 193 -21.90 -21.38 23.07
N GLU A 194 -22.08 -22.50 23.80
CA GLU A 194 -21.96 -22.52 25.26
C GLU A 194 -20.55 -22.11 25.73
N LYS A 195 -19.50 -22.57 25.03
CA LYS A 195 -18.12 -22.15 25.28
C LYS A 195 -17.93 -20.65 25.07
N VAL A 196 -18.49 -20.10 24.02
CA VAL A 196 -18.42 -18.64 23.72
C VAL A 196 -19.17 -17.85 24.78
N VAL A 197 -20.40 -18.26 25.13
CA VAL A 197 -21.19 -17.60 26.19
C VAL A 197 -20.46 -17.61 27.52
N LYS A 198 -19.88 -18.76 27.90
CA LYS A 198 -19.09 -18.88 29.12
C LYS A 198 -17.90 -17.91 29.11
N ALA A 199 -17.14 -17.86 28.00
CA ALA A 199 -15.99 -16.95 27.88
C ALA A 199 -16.40 -15.48 27.96
N LEU A 200 -17.52 -15.08 27.36
CA LEU A 200 -18.03 -13.71 27.36
C LEU A 200 -18.67 -13.28 28.68
N THR A 201 -19.04 -14.21 29.54
CA THR A 201 -19.75 -13.92 30.81
C THR A 201 -18.93 -14.26 32.05
N SER A 202 -17.74 -14.82 31.90
CA SER A 202 -16.80 -15.05 33.01
C SER A 202 -15.74 -13.95 33.05
N TYR A 203 -15.22 -13.71 34.23
CA TYR A 203 -14.14 -12.76 34.51
C TYR A 203 -13.25 -13.31 35.63
N PRO A 204 -11.97 -12.89 35.73
CA PRO A 204 -11.07 -13.31 36.81
C PRO A 204 -11.59 -12.88 38.17
N ASP A 205 -11.39 -13.74 39.18
CA ASP A 205 -11.90 -13.51 40.54
C ASP A 205 -11.23 -12.30 41.25
N ASP A 206 -10.03 -11.95 40.86
CA ASP A 206 -9.26 -10.81 41.36
C ASP A 206 -9.67 -9.47 40.71
N LEU A 207 -10.49 -9.51 39.67
CA LEU A 207 -10.96 -8.32 38.96
C LEU A 207 -12.18 -7.69 39.67
N LYS A 208 -11.98 -6.52 40.28
CA LYS A 208 -13.06 -5.74 40.89
C LYS A 208 -13.92 -5.06 39.82
N LEU A 209 -15.05 -5.66 39.49
CA LEU A 209 -16.01 -5.10 38.56
C LEU A 209 -17.06 -4.23 39.25
N ASN A 210 -17.56 -3.24 38.49
CA ASN A 210 -18.74 -2.49 38.91
C ASN A 210 -19.95 -3.42 39.06
N PRO A 211 -20.76 -3.31 40.18
CA PRO A 211 -21.92 -4.18 40.39
C PRO A 211 -22.92 -4.20 39.23
N LYS A 212 -23.07 -3.10 38.49
CA LYS A 212 -23.93 -3.04 37.31
C LYS A 212 -23.42 -3.93 36.20
N ILE A 213 -22.10 -4.02 36.00
CA ILE A 213 -21.47 -4.90 35.00
C ILE A 213 -21.69 -6.35 35.40
N ILE A 214 -21.48 -6.72 36.66
CA ILE A 214 -21.74 -8.07 37.18
C ILE A 214 -23.17 -8.51 36.84
N ARG A 215 -24.14 -7.63 37.14
CA ARG A 215 -25.55 -7.89 36.83
C ARG A 215 -25.81 -8.07 35.32
N LEU A 216 -25.17 -7.25 34.49
CA LEU A 216 -25.30 -7.37 33.04
C LEU A 216 -24.73 -8.68 32.51
N LEU A 217 -23.56 -9.11 33.01
CA LEU A 217 -22.94 -10.38 32.66
C LEU A 217 -23.80 -11.57 33.10
N GLY A 218 -24.41 -11.49 34.32
CA GLY A 218 -25.35 -12.51 34.81
C GLY A 218 -26.59 -12.66 33.92
N ASN A 219 -27.15 -11.55 33.41
CA ASN A 219 -28.32 -11.57 32.54
C ASN A 219 -28.03 -12.09 31.11
N ARG A 220 -26.75 -12.25 30.73
CA ARG A 220 -26.33 -12.81 29.43
C ARG A 220 -26.05 -14.31 29.49
N ARG A 221 -26.03 -14.92 30.65
CA ARG A 221 -25.96 -16.38 30.83
C ARG A 221 -27.30 -17.05 30.58
#